data_1aecd147f55a45a46934259e00da05cc
#
_entry.id   1aecd147f55a45a46934259e00da05cc
#
_cell.length_a   1.000
_cell.length_b   1.000
_cell.length_c   1.000
_cell.angle_alpha   90.00
_cell.angle_beta   90.00
_cell.angle_gamma   90.00
#
_symmetry.space_group_name_H-M   'P 1'
#
loop_
_entity.id
_entity.type
_entity.pdbx_description
1 polymer ?
#
loop_
_entity_poly.entity_id
_entity_poly.type
_entity_poly.pdbx_seq_one_letter_code
_entity_poly.pdbx_strand_id
1 'polypeptide(L)'
;MDLSQYETKLQKYLSFLTFSWGIIADVDLESEVIRCCGLLRNDIWAVWRIINLRTYRARFSYLSKENEQIVMPHVDNDLTSDWKVIEDDFILFWACQVTHAASNTFNSPKSTLDDGIFRVLVVRASCSRAELVKMFLKIETGGHIEHDACEIYECSAFRLEPLSSGSYNDIDGEAVESGTIQGQVIPRALTMFG
;
A
#
# COMPACT_ATOMS: atom_id res chain seq x y z
N MET A 1 -10.53 13.27 11.04
CA MET A 1 -9.53 12.45 10.35
C MET A 1 -10.04 11.02 10.23
N ASP A 2 -9.82 10.39 9.10
CA ASP A 2 -10.17 8.99 8.87
C ASP A 2 -9.16 8.07 9.54
N LEU A 3 -9.62 6.85 9.85
CA LEU A 3 -8.78 5.72 10.22
C LEU A 3 -8.96 4.61 9.20
N SER A 4 -7.98 3.75 9.06
CA SER A 4 -8.15 2.45 8.42
C SER A 4 -8.20 1.33 9.46
N GLN A 5 -9.08 0.39 9.20
CA GLN A 5 -9.09 -0.88 9.88
C GLN A 5 -8.62 -1.95 8.90
N TYR A 6 -7.56 -2.64 9.28
CA TYR A 6 -7.07 -3.81 8.56
C TYR A 6 -7.43 -5.08 9.31
N GLU A 7 -7.69 -6.15 8.57
CA GLU A 7 -7.99 -7.47 9.12
C GLU A 7 -7.17 -8.52 8.37
N THR A 8 -6.47 -9.34 9.14
CA THR A 8 -5.84 -10.59 8.71
C THR A 8 -6.63 -11.78 9.26
N LYS A 9 -6.18 -13.01 9.03
CA LYS A 9 -6.80 -14.21 9.62
C LYS A 9 -6.69 -14.25 11.14
N LEU A 10 -5.67 -13.63 11.74
CA LEU A 10 -5.39 -13.72 13.17
C LEU A 10 -5.93 -12.53 13.95
N GLN A 11 -5.85 -11.32 13.39
CA GLN A 11 -6.16 -10.12 14.17
C GLN A 11 -6.55 -8.91 13.31
N LYS A 12 -7.01 -7.86 14.00
CA LYS A 12 -7.36 -6.56 13.42
C LYS A 12 -6.37 -5.50 13.86
N TYR A 13 -6.07 -4.57 12.96
CA TYR A 13 -5.18 -3.44 13.16
C TYR A 13 -5.92 -2.14 12.87
N LEU A 14 -5.53 -1.07 13.55
CA LEU A 14 -5.93 0.29 13.22
C LEU A 14 -4.70 1.07 12.74
N SER A 15 -4.87 1.85 11.72
CA SER A 15 -3.82 2.65 11.11
C SER A 15 -4.35 3.99 10.65
N PHE A 16 -3.48 4.95 10.44
CA PHE A 16 -3.81 6.26 9.88
C PHE A 16 -2.85 6.73 8.78
N LEU A 17 -1.82 5.96 8.46
CA LEU A 17 -0.85 6.32 7.42
C LEU A 17 -1.02 5.48 6.16
N THR A 18 -0.45 4.29 6.15
CA THR A 18 -0.36 3.48 4.93
C THR A 18 -0.34 1.98 5.20
N PHE A 19 -0.78 1.22 4.21
CA PHE A 19 -0.43 -0.19 4.09
C PHE A 19 0.46 -0.36 2.85
N SER A 20 1.58 -1.03 3.01
CA SER A 20 2.50 -1.32 1.93
C SER A 20 2.75 -2.81 1.73
N TRP A 21 3.00 -3.18 0.46
CA TRP A 21 3.30 -4.54 0.04
C TRP A 21 4.17 -4.52 -1.22
N GLY A 22 4.97 -5.55 -1.44
CA GLY A 22 5.95 -5.60 -2.51
C GLY A 22 7.20 -4.77 -2.19
N ILE A 23 7.74 -4.03 -3.16
CA ILE A 23 9.05 -3.36 -3.01
C ILE A 23 9.10 -2.37 -1.84
N ILE A 24 8.01 -1.69 -1.51
CA ILE A 24 7.99 -0.73 -0.38
C ILE A 24 8.15 -1.49 0.93
N ALA A 25 7.34 -2.53 1.17
CA ALA A 25 7.45 -3.36 2.36
C ALA A 25 8.81 -4.09 2.44
N ASP A 26 9.33 -4.58 1.29
CA ASP A 26 10.66 -5.18 1.23
C ASP A 26 11.74 -4.20 1.68
N VAL A 27 11.67 -2.94 1.21
CA VAL A 27 12.66 -1.91 1.56
C VAL A 27 12.54 -1.55 3.02
N ASP A 28 11.35 -1.32 3.52
CA ASP A 28 11.12 -0.84 4.88
C ASP A 28 11.57 -1.90 5.91
N LEU A 29 11.08 -3.13 5.76
CA LEU A 29 11.34 -4.20 6.72
C LEU A 29 12.73 -4.80 6.60
N GLU A 30 13.24 -5.01 5.39
CA GLU A 30 14.54 -5.65 5.22
C GLU A 30 15.71 -4.70 5.43
N SER A 31 15.56 -3.37 5.23
CA SER A 31 16.61 -2.38 5.50
C SER A 31 17.04 -2.34 6.99
N GLU A 32 16.24 -2.93 7.87
CA GLU A 32 16.57 -3.08 9.30
C GLU A 32 17.92 -3.78 9.52
N VAL A 33 18.35 -4.66 8.62
CA VAL A 33 19.68 -5.33 8.71
C VAL A 33 20.86 -4.36 8.57
N ILE A 34 20.63 -3.18 7.99
CA ILE A 34 21.63 -2.12 7.83
C ILE A 34 21.31 -0.86 8.64
N ARG A 35 20.70 -1.01 9.82
CA ARG A 35 20.39 0.11 10.74
C ARG A 35 21.58 1.02 11.03
N CYS A 36 22.80 0.49 10.97
CA CYS A 36 24.04 1.26 11.14
C CYS A 36 24.20 2.39 10.10
N CYS A 37 23.54 2.32 8.94
CA CYS A 37 23.56 3.35 7.90
C CYS A 37 22.62 4.53 8.22
N GLY A 38 21.87 4.50 9.33
CA GLY A 38 20.99 5.58 9.76
C GLY A 38 19.92 5.92 8.72
N LEU A 39 19.75 7.20 8.39
CA LEU A 39 18.71 7.68 7.48
C LEU A 39 18.86 7.18 6.04
N LEU A 40 20.05 6.78 5.61
CA LEU A 40 20.33 6.30 4.25
C LEU A 40 19.94 4.83 4.03
N ARG A 41 19.53 4.11 5.08
CA ARG A 41 19.27 2.67 4.99
C ARG A 41 18.22 2.32 3.92
N ASN A 42 17.14 3.07 3.87
CA ASN A 42 16.04 2.83 2.94
C ASN A 42 16.47 3.12 1.49
N ASP A 43 17.23 4.19 1.25
CA ASP A 43 17.73 4.53 -0.08
C ASP A 43 18.68 3.45 -0.61
N ILE A 44 19.64 3.00 0.24
CA ILE A 44 20.57 1.93 -0.10
C ILE A 44 19.81 0.64 -0.41
N TRP A 45 18.84 0.28 0.42
CA TRP A 45 18.07 -0.94 0.25
C TRP A 45 17.13 -0.86 -0.96
N ALA A 46 16.54 0.30 -1.24
CA ALA A 46 15.74 0.53 -2.44
C ALA A 46 16.55 0.29 -3.73
N VAL A 47 17.78 0.82 -3.80
CA VAL A 47 18.67 0.56 -4.93
C VAL A 47 18.98 -0.93 -5.04
N TRP A 48 19.28 -1.61 -3.92
CA TRP A 48 19.52 -3.04 -3.90
C TRP A 48 18.29 -3.83 -4.38
N ARG A 49 17.08 -3.47 -3.93
CA ARG A 49 15.83 -4.09 -4.34
C ARG A 49 15.49 -3.86 -5.81
N ILE A 50 15.77 -2.70 -6.36
CA ILE A 50 15.58 -2.43 -7.79
C ILE A 50 16.53 -3.30 -8.64
N ILE A 51 17.77 -3.50 -8.21
CA ILE A 51 18.72 -4.40 -8.88
C ILE A 51 18.24 -5.85 -8.78
N ASN A 52 17.81 -6.27 -7.58
CA ASN A 52 17.29 -7.60 -7.27
C ASN A 52 15.76 -7.58 -7.20
N LEU A 53 15.12 -7.07 -8.25
CA LEU A 53 13.69 -6.84 -8.28
C LEU A 53 12.93 -8.14 -8.13
N ARG A 54 11.96 -8.14 -7.20
CA ARG A 54 10.98 -9.21 -7.01
C ARG A 54 9.63 -8.77 -7.57
N THR A 55 8.88 -9.74 -8.04
CA THR A 55 7.49 -9.60 -8.42
C THR A 55 6.67 -10.61 -7.64
N TYR A 56 5.47 -10.22 -7.28
CA TYR A 56 4.61 -11.03 -6.45
C TYR A 56 3.25 -11.18 -7.11
N ARG A 57 2.82 -12.41 -7.35
CA ARG A 57 1.48 -12.72 -7.83
C ARG A 57 0.48 -12.48 -6.73
N ALA A 58 -0.58 -11.70 -7.02
CA ALA A 58 -1.65 -11.46 -6.07
C ALA A 58 -2.99 -11.23 -6.77
N ARG A 59 -4.07 -11.41 -6.00
CA ARG A 59 -5.40 -10.96 -6.35
C ARG A 59 -5.73 -9.72 -5.52
N PHE A 60 -5.95 -8.61 -6.20
CA PHE A 60 -6.40 -7.35 -5.63
C PHE A 60 -7.87 -7.16 -5.91
N SER A 61 -8.68 -7.11 -4.86
CA SER A 61 -10.11 -6.85 -4.93
C SER A 61 -10.43 -5.54 -4.23
N TYR A 62 -11.29 -4.70 -4.80
CA TYR A 62 -11.61 -3.41 -4.22
C TYR A 62 -13.05 -2.96 -4.47
N LEU A 63 -13.58 -2.16 -3.52
CA LEU A 63 -14.84 -1.44 -3.64
C LEU A 63 -14.58 0.02 -3.99
N SER A 64 -15.17 0.48 -5.09
CA SER A 64 -15.08 1.88 -5.51
C SER A 64 -15.76 2.81 -4.49
N LYS A 65 -15.36 4.09 -4.45
CA LYS A 65 -15.84 5.14 -3.54
C LYS A 65 -17.38 5.30 -3.44
N GLU A 66 -18.11 4.87 -4.45
CA GLU A 66 -19.56 5.10 -4.57
C GLU A 66 -20.43 4.26 -3.62
N ASN A 67 -19.85 3.30 -2.89
CA ASN A 67 -20.59 2.44 -1.98
C ASN A 67 -20.64 3.05 -0.57
N GLU A 68 -21.78 3.64 -0.21
CA GLU A 68 -21.98 4.36 1.07
C GLU A 68 -22.03 3.45 2.32
N GLN A 69 -22.31 2.16 2.18
CA GLN A 69 -22.35 1.21 3.30
C GLN A 69 -21.51 -0.02 3.00
N ILE A 70 -20.32 -0.04 3.59
CA ILE A 70 -19.42 -1.17 3.46
C ILE A 70 -19.65 -2.12 4.61
N VAL A 71 -20.22 -3.28 4.32
CA VAL A 71 -20.16 -4.42 5.23
C VAL A 71 -19.05 -5.33 4.76
N MET A 72 -17.88 -5.20 5.41
CA MET A 72 -16.74 -6.08 5.09
C MET A 72 -17.07 -7.52 5.48
N PRO A 73 -17.05 -8.48 4.54
CA PRO A 73 -17.12 -9.88 4.91
C PRO A 73 -15.85 -10.25 5.70
N HIS A 74 -15.93 -11.29 6.52
CA HIS A 74 -14.73 -11.83 7.16
C HIS A 74 -13.68 -12.21 6.10
N VAL A 75 -12.39 -12.10 6.44
CA VAL A 75 -11.28 -12.30 5.50
C VAL A 75 -11.29 -13.67 4.79
N ASP A 76 -11.86 -14.69 5.42
CA ASP A 76 -11.99 -16.04 4.84
C ASP A 76 -13.28 -16.25 4.01
N ASN A 77 -14.19 -15.28 3.99
CA ASN A 77 -15.44 -15.40 3.25
C ASN A 77 -15.28 -14.85 1.82
N ASP A 78 -16.09 -15.36 0.91
CA ASP A 78 -16.16 -14.86 -0.45
C ASP A 78 -16.63 -13.42 -0.51
N LEU A 79 -16.11 -12.68 -1.48
CA LEU A 79 -16.50 -11.31 -1.77
C LEU A 79 -17.81 -11.30 -2.58
N THR A 80 -18.61 -10.26 -2.39
CA THR A 80 -19.83 -10.04 -3.19
C THR A 80 -19.49 -9.60 -4.61
N SER A 81 -20.48 -9.64 -5.51
CA SER A 81 -20.32 -9.29 -6.94
C SER A 81 -19.94 -7.82 -7.20
N ASP A 82 -20.06 -6.97 -6.19
CA ASP A 82 -19.78 -5.53 -6.31
C ASP A 82 -18.28 -5.19 -6.27
N TRP A 83 -17.47 -6.17 -5.85
CA TRP A 83 -16.02 -6.02 -5.82
C TRP A 83 -15.42 -6.15 -7.22
N LYS A 84 -14.60 -5.18 -7.58
CA LYS A 84 -13.75 -5.27 -8.77
C LYS A 84 -12.50 -6.06 -8.44
N VAL A 85 -12.08 -6.96 -9.34
CA VAL A 85 -10.97 -7.89 -9.10
C VAL A 85 -9.92 -7.73 -10.18
N ILE A 86 -8.66 -7.65 -9.75
CA ILE A 86 -7.47 -7.63 -10.60
C ILE A 86 -6.54 -8.72 -10.09
N GLU A 87 -6.15 -9.63 -10.97
CA GLU A 87 -5.16 -10.66 -10.66
C GLU A 87 -3.97 -10.52 -11.59
N ASP A 88 -2.80 -10.18 -11.01
CA ASP A 88 -1.60 -9.91 -11.79
C ASP A 88 -0.33 -10.14 -10.95
N ASP A 89 0.83 -9.92 -11.59
CA ASP A 89 2.12 -9.83 -10.93
C ASP A 89 2.46 -8.37 -10.64
N PHE A 90 2.71 -8.06 -9.37
CA PHE A 90 2.95 -6.71 -8.90
C PHE A 90 4.38 -6.52 -8.40
N ILE A 91 4.94 -5.33 -8.61
CA ILE A 91 6.17 -4.85 -7.99
C ILE A 91 5.85 -4.08 -6.72
N LEU A 92 4.78 -3.26 -6.77
CA LEU A 92 4.41 -2.34 -5.70
C LEU A 92 2.89 -2.34 -5.53
N PHE A 93 2.48 -2.38 -4.28
CA PHE A 93 1.11 -2.09 -3.83
C PHE A 93 1.21 -1.20 -2.59
N TRP A 94 0.63 -0.01 -2.65
CA TRP A 94 0.71 0.97 -1.57
C TRP A 94 -0.63 1.66 -1.36
N ALA A 95 -1.35 1.29 -0.32
CA ALA A 95 -2.63 1.90 0.04
C ALA A 95 -2.38 3.09 0.99
N CYS A 96 -2.67 4.29 0.51
CA CYS A 96 -2.36 5.55 1.18
C CYS A 96 -3.64 6.25 1.64
N GLN A 97 -3.63 6.77 2.88
CA GLN A 97 -4.70 7.64 3.40
C GLN A 97 -4.24 9.08 3.59
N VAL A 98 -2.95 9.31 3.75
CA VAL A 98 -2.35 10.61 3.98
C VAL A 98 -1.43 11.01 2.83
N THR A 99 -1.10 12.27 2.75
CA THR A 99 -0.23 12.81 1.70
C THR A 99 1.22 12.35 1.85
N HIS A 100 1.70 12.21 3.08
CA HIS A 100 3.10 11.88 3.37
C HIS A 100 3.18 10.66 4.29
N ALA A 101 3.91 9.64 3.88
CA ALA A 101 4.26 8.50 4.73
C ALA A 101 5.49 8.80 5.62
N ALA A 102 6.38 9.68 5.15
CA ALA A 102 7.54 10.19 5.88
C ALA A 102 7.87 11.61 5.41
N SER A 103 8.82 12.28 6.07
CA SER A 103 9.19 13.68 5.78
C SER A 103 9.62 13.94 4.33
N ASN A 104 10.20 12.94 3.69
CA ASN A 104 10.66 12.99 2.30
C ASN A 104 9.87 12.04 1.36
N THR A 105 8.69 11.61 1.78
CA THR A 105 7.89 10.62 1.04
C THR A 105 6.48 11.17 0.82
N PHE A 106 6.32 11.97 -0.25
CA PHE A 106 5.05 12.53 -0.67
C PHE A 106 4.31 11.53 -1.54
N ASN A 107 3.81 10.46 -0.89
CA ASN A 107 3.28 9.26 -1.53
C ASN A 107 1.91 9.46 -2.20
N SER A 108 1.04 10.30 -1.64
CA SER A 108 -0.31 10.50 -2.18
C SER A 108 -0.74 11.96 -2.17
N PRO A 109 -0.26 12.77 -3.14
CA PRO A 109 -0.50 14.22 -3.20
C PRO A 109 -1.96 14.65 -3.18
N LYS A 110 -2.87 13.78 -3.59
CA LYS A 110 -4.31 14.08 -3.68
C LYS A 110 -5.11 13.61 -2.46
N SER A 111 -4.48 12.97 -1.47
CA SER A 111 -5.16 12.51 -0.26
C SER A 111 -5.54 13.69 0.63
N THR A 112 -6.70 13.58 1.29
CA THR A 112 -7.12 14.47 2.37
C THR A 112 -7.45 13.63 3.60
N LEU A 113 -7.43 14.25 4.78
CA LEU A 113 -7.54 13.52 6.05
C LEU A 113 -8.96 12.97 6.33
N ASP A 114 -9.95 13.29 5.47
CA ASP A 114 -11.36 12.99 5.68
C ASP A 114 -12.13 12.67 4.40
N ASP A 115 -11.42 12.22 3.35
CA ASP A 115 -12.04 11.89 2.05
C ASP A 115 -12.69 10.49 1.99
N GLY A 116 -12.49 9.69 3.03
CA GLY A 116 -13.14 8.40 3.19
C GLY A 116 -12.63 7.29 2.27
N ILE A 117 -11.43 7.46 1.70
CA ILE A 117 -10.89 6.51 0.72
C ILE A 117 -9.42 6.18 0.93
N PHE A 118 -9.04 5.01 0.45
CA PHE A 118 -7.65 4.71 0.10
C PHE A 118 -7.35 5.16 -1.31
N ARG A 119 -6.16 5.72 -1.53
CA ARG A 119 -5.52 5.77 -2.84
C ARG A 119 -4.49 4.67 -2.92
N VAL A 120 -4.83 3.64 -3.65
CA VAL A 120 -3.98 2.47 -3.82
C VAL A 120 -3.11 2.66 -5.05
N LEU A 121 -1.82 2.87 -4.84
CA LEU A 121 -0.82 2.94 -5.90
C LEU A 121 -0.35 1.53 -6.22
N VAL A 122 -0.37 1.19 -7.50
CA VAL A 122 0.01 -0.13 -7.99
C VAL A 122 1.02 0.00 -9.12
N VAL A 123 2.08 -0.80 -9.07
CA VAL A 123 3.02 -0.96 -10.18
C VAL A 123 3.10 -2.44 -10.53
N ARG A 124 2.81 -2.75 -11.80
CA ARG A 124 2.83 -4.14 -12.30
C ARG A 124 4.22 -4.59 -12.71
N ALA A 125 4.39 -5.90 -12.83
CA ALA A 125 5.64 -6.53 -13.25
C ALA A 125 6.12 -6.13 -14.65
N SER A 126 5.25 -5.56 -15.49
CA SER A 126 5.60 -5.02 -16.80
C SER A 126 6.46 -3.75 -16.74
N CYS A 127 6.51 -3.06 -15.58
CA CYS A 127 7.35 -1.89 -15.36
C CYS A 127 8.83 -2.27 -15.39
N SER A 128 9.62 -1.58 -16.20
CA SER A 128 11.07 -1.78 -16.25
C SER A 128 11.77 -1.18 -15.03
N ARG A 129 12.97 -1.70 -14.70
CA ARG A 129 13.81 -1.13 -13.64
C ARG A 129 14.12 0.36 -13.83
N ALA A 130 14.30 0.79 -15.08
CA ALA A 130 14.59 2.19 -15.40
C ALA A 130 13.40 3.11 -15.14
N GLU A 131 12.20 2.66 -15.43
CA GLU A 131 10.95 3.37 -15.11
C GLU A 131 10.74 3.42 -13.60
N LEU A 132 10.96 2.29 -12.91
CA LEU A 132 10.85 2.21 -11.46
C LEU A 132 11.79 3.21 -10.76
N VAL A 133 13.07 3.30 -11.21
CA VAL A 133 14.02 4.32 -10.70
C VAL A 133 13.48 5.74 -10.92
N LYS A 134 12.96 6.04 -12.13
CA LYS A 134 12.39 7.37 -12.41
C LYS A 134 11.20 7.71 -11.49
N MET A 135 10.38 6.72 -11.18
CA MET A 135 9.27 6.89 -10.24
C MET A 135 9.78 7.17 -8.82
N PHE A 136 10.73 6.37 -8.32
CA PHE A 136 11.28 6.54 -6.98
C PHE A 136 11.95 7.91 -6.80
N LEU A 137 12.68 8.41 -7.80
CA LEU A 137 13.28 9.75 -7.78
C LEU A 137 12.25 10.89 -7.74
N LYS A 138 11.00 10.63 -8.05
CA LYS A 138 9.90 11.61 -8.02
C LYS A 138 9.00 11.49 -6.79
N ILE A 139 9.21 10.53 -5.89
CA ILE A 139 8.37 10.32 -4.71
C ILE A 139 8.40 11.55 -3.78
N GLU A 140 9.57 12.16 -3.59
CA GLU A 140 9.72 13.33 -2.73
C GLU A 140 8.88 14.53 -3.19
N THR A 141 8.68 14.67 -4.51
CA THR A 141 7.88 15.75 -5.11
C THR A 141 6.45 15.35 -5.45
N GLY A 142 6.09 14.09 -5.23
CA GLY A 142 4.78 13.53 -5.60
C GLY A 142 4.60 13.26 -7.11
N GLY A 143 5.60 13.54 -7.94
CA GLY A 143 5.49 13.40 -9.40
C GLY A 143 5.46 11.94 -9.90
N HIS A 144 5.66 10.96 -9.04
CA HIS A 144 5.58 9.53 -9.37
C HIS A 144 4.16 9.11 -9.78
N ILE A 145 3.12 9.79 -9.27
CA ILE A 145 1.71 9.50 -9.62
C ILE A 145 1.35 9.86 -11.06
N GLU A 146 2.16 10.64 -11.74
CA GLU A 146 1.98 11.03 -13.14
C GLU A 146 2.66 10.07 -14.12
N HIS A 147 3.38 9.07 -13.59
CA HIS A 147 4.08 8.10 -14.42
C HIS A 147 3.12 7.02 -14.93
N ASP A 148 3.17 6.70 -16.23
CA ASP A 148 2.26 5.74 -16.87
C ASP A 148 2.26 4.34 -16.23
N ALA A 149 3.36 3.94 -15.60
CA ALA A 149 3.48 2.68 -14.89
C ALA A 149 2.86 2.70 -13.48
N CYS A 150 2.44 3.88 -12.98
CA CYS A 150 1.77 4.03 -11.69
C CYS A 150 0.25 4.07 -11.87
N GLU A 151 -0.40 2.97 -11.59
CA GLU A 151 -1.86 2.91 -11.58
C GLU A 151 -2.39 3.33 -10.21
N ILE A 152 -3.46 4.13 -10.17
CA ILE A 152 -4.09 4.59 -8.93
C ILE A 152 -5.54 4.13 -8.89
N TYR A 153 -5.90 3.44 -7.82
CA TYR A 153 -7.24 2.98 -7.54
C TYR A 153 -7.79 3.69 -6.31
N GLU A 154 -8.88 4.44 -6.47
CA GLU A 154 -9.61 5.06 -5.36
C GLU A 154 -10.68 4.09 -4.86
N CYS A 155 -10.59 3.69 -3.61
CA CYS A 155 -11.51 2.73 -3.01
C CYS A 155 -11.75 2.98 -1.53
N SER A 156 -12.92 2.60 -1.06
CA SER A 156 -13.29 2.68 0.35
C SER A 156 -12.89 1.43 1.14
N ALA A 157 -12.69 0.32 0.42
CA ALA A 157 -12.20 -0.94 0.96
C ALA A 157 -11.46 -1.75 -0.10
N PHE A 158 -10.52 -2.59 0.37
CA PHE A 158 -9.80 -3.52 -0.49
C PHE A 158 -9.51 -4.84 0.23
N ARG A 159 -9.22 -5.88 -0.56
CA ARG A 159 -8.61 -7.13 -0.14
C ARG A 159 -7.45 -7.45 -1.05
N LEU A 160 -6.30 -7.76 -0.47
CA LEU A 160 -5.12 -8.26 -1.16
C LEU A 160 -4.87 -9.70 -0.73
N GLU A 161 -4.86 -10.60 -1.70
CA GLU A 161 -4.63 -12.03 -1.53
C GLU A 161 -3.33 -12.42 -2.24
N PRO A 162 -2.18 -12.51 -1.55
CA PRO A 162 -0.95 -13.02 -2.14
C PRO A 162 -1.14 -14.44 -2.64
N LEU A 163 -0.79 -14.69 -3.91
CA LEU A 163 -0.84 -15.99 -4.56
C LEU A 163 0.56 -16.61 -4.69
N SER A 164 1.60 -15.87 -4.33
CA SER A 164 2.99 -16.31 -4.20
C SER A 164 3.49 -16.10 -2.78
N SER A 165 4.50 -16.86 -2.37
CA SER A 165 5.12 -16.74 -1.05
C SER A 165 6.22 -15.67 -1.03
N GLY A 166 6.60 -15.25 0.20
CA GLY A 166 7.78 -14.41 0.43
C GLY A 166 7.53 -12.90 0.39
N SER A 167 6.28 -12.46 0.30
CA SER A 167 5.89 -11.06 0.46
C SER A 167 5.63 -10.74 1.92
N TYR A 168 5.79 -9.46 2.27
CA TYR A 168 5.49 -8.91 3.60
C TYR A 168 4.25 -8.03 3.53
N ASN A 169 3.46 -8.06 4.59
CA ASN A 169 2.44 -7.06 4.89
C ASN A 169 3.07 -6.05 5.88
N ASP A 170 2.99 -4.78 5.54
CA ASP A 170 3.54 -3.69 6.33
C ASP A 170 2.45 -2.63 6.56
N ILE A 171 2.15 -2.35 7.82
CA ILE A 171 1.20 -1.30 8.24
C ILE A 171 2.00 -0.26 9.03
N ASP A 172 2.02 0.99 8.55
CA ASP A 172 2.66 2.13 9.22
C ASP A 172 4.16 1.89 9.56
N GLY A 173 4.88 1.09 8.76
CA GLY A 173 6.29 0.74 8.99
C GLY A 173 6.51 -0.48 9.87
N GLU A 174 5.44 -1.19 10.26
CA GLU A 174 5.52 -2.37 11.13
C GLU A 174 5.07 -3.63 10.39
N ALA A 175 5.89 -4.68 10.49
CA ALA A 175 5.54 -5.97 9.92
C ALA A 175 4.34 -6.58 10.63
N VAL A 176 3.35 -6.99 9.84
CA VAL A 176 2.19 -7.73 10.34
C VAL A 176 2.12 -9.12 9.70
N GLU A 177 1.15 -9.93 10.10
CA GLU A 177 0.96 -11.27 9.56
C GLU A 177 0.96 -11.25 8.03
N SER A 178 1.84 -12.05 7.42
CA SER A 178 1.88 -12.25 5.97
C SER A 178 0.67 -13.06 5.49
N GLY A 179 0.26 -12.82 4.24
CA GLY A 179 -0.88 -13.49 3.62
C GLY A 179 -2.03 -12.53 3.31
N THR A 180 -3.23 -13.08 3.23
CA THR A 180 -4.42 -12.29 2.90
C THR A 180 -4.68 -11.20 3.94
N ILE A 181 -4.85 -9.98 3.46
CA ILE A 181 -5.20 -8.82 4.25
C ILE A 181 -6.33 -8.05 3.57
N GLN A 182 -7.23 -7.50 4.36
CA GLN A 182 -8.25 -6.59 3.87
C GLN A 182 -8.25 -5.31 4.70
N GLY A 183 -8.56 -4.19 4.06
CA GLY A 183 -8.63 -2.88 4.67
C GLY A 183 -9.92 -2.16 4.33
N GLN A 184 -10.47 -1.42 5.29
CA GLN A 184 -11.57 -0.49 5.07
C GLN A 184 -11.27 0.85 5.72
N VAL A 185 -11.73 1.93 5.12
CA VAL A 185 -11.69 3.26 5.74
C VAL A 185 -12.87 3.39 6.70
N ILE A 186 -12.58 3.92 7.89
CA ILE A 186 -13.58 4.35 8.88
C ILE A 186 -13.59 5.89 8.86
N PRO A 187 -14.54 6.51 8.13
CA PRO A 187 -14.54 7.94 7.97
C PRO A 187 -14.73 8.68 9.29
N ARG A 188 -13.98 9.78 9.48
CA ARG A 188 -14.13 10.70 10.62
C ARG A 188 -14.01 10.04 11.99
N ALA A 189 -13.22 8.98 12.09
CA ALA A 189 -13.07 8.18 13.31
C ALA A 189 -12.26 8.90 14.41
N LEU A 190 -11.43 9.90 14.06
CA LEU A 190 -10.61 10.65 14.99
C LEU A 190 -10.88 12.16 14.92
N THR A 191 -10.92 12.79 16.11
CA THR A 191 -10.85 14.25 16.24
C THR A 191 -9.41 14.65 16.56
N MET A 192 -8.79 15.46 15.70
CA MET A 192 -7.46 16.01 15.91
C MET A 192 -7.59 17.49 16.31
N PHE A 193 -6.81 17.90 17.29
CA PHE A 193 -6.63 19.32 17.64
C PHE A 193 -5.48 19.84 16.77
N GLY A 194 -5.75 20.82 15.91
CA GLY A 194 -4.80 21.56 15.09
C GLY A 194 -4.44 22.89 15.72
#